data_c945269ec86f07fe4aef1222fce80304
#
_entry.id   c945269ec86f07fe4aef1222fce80304
#
_cell.length_a   1.000
_cell.length_b   1.000
_cell.length_c   1.000
_cell.angle_alpha   90.00
_cell.angle_beta   90.00
_cell.angle_gamma   90.00
#
_symmetry.space_group_name_H-M   'P 1'
#
loop_
_entity.id
_entity.type
_entity.pdbx_description
1 polymer ?
#
loop_
_entity_poly.entity_id
_entity_poly.type
_entity_poly.pdbx_seq_one_letter_code
_entity_poly.pdbx_strand_id
1 'polypeptide(L)'
;GRVSVGGSPATAVVLGVTALYPPGRRPDLVISGINHGSNAGALLALSGTVSAALAGTVLVDPPIPGFAVNAARAVADEPIDSVANRAQLDAVARDATNLIAAHRNWFCDGGRVVRPRTVLNVNYPGLPVSQLKGTRMTRQGSASDLSIVFEQTAASEYTARARRVEATDDRDSD
;
A
#
# COMPACT_ATOMS: atom_id res chain seq x y z
N GLY A 1 -17.76 -8.60 10.16
CA GLY A 1 -17.73 -9.75 9.25
C GLY A 1 -16.69 -9.57 8.16
N ARG A 2 -16.40 -10.64 7.41
CA ARG A 2 -15.52 -10.61 6.25
C ARG A 2 -16.38 -10.81 4.99
N VAL A 3 -16.09 -10.03 3.95
CA VAL A 3 -16.72 -10.15 2.64
C VAL A 3 -15.63 -10.26 1.60
N SER A 4 -15.80 -11.14 0.62
CA SER A 4 -14.91 -11.26 -0.53
C SER A 4 -15.64 -10.84 -1.80
N VAL A 5 -14.88 -10.33 -2.76
CA VAL A 5 -15.38 -9.92 -4.07
C VAL A 5 -14.38 -10.36 -5.15
N GLY A 6 -14.88 -10.88 -6.26
CA GLY A 6 -14.07 -11.13 -7.45
C GLY A 6 -13.76 -9.79 -8.13
N GLY A 7 -12.47 -9.42 -8.16
CA GLY A 7 -12.06 -8.16 -8.77
C GLY A 7 -10.73 -7.64 -8.20
N SER A 8 -10.39 -6.40 -8.54
CA SER A 8 -9.20 -5.73 -8.03
C SER A 8 -9.38 -5.29 -6.57
N PRO A 9 -8.28 -5.00 -5.83
CA PRO A 9 -8.38 -4.40 -4.50
C PRO A 9 -9.19 -3.09 -4.47
N ALA A 10 -9.14 -2.30 -5.54
CA ALA A 10 -9.98 -1.10 -5.69
C ALA A 10 -11.48 -1.45 -5.72
N THR A 11 -11.86 -2.54 -6.39
CA THR A 11 -13.25 -3.03 -6.41
C THR A 11 -13.77 -3.34 -5.01
N ALA A 12 -12.91 -3.96 -4.17
CA ALA A 12 -13.26 -4.28 -2.78
C ALA A 12 -13.56 -3.02 -1.96
N VAL A 13 -12.79 -1.93 -2.16
CA VAL A 13 -13.03 -0.65 -1.48
C VAL A 13 -14.36 -0.04 -1.92
N VAL A 14 -14.62 0.02 -3.23
CA VAL A 14 -15.88 0.58 -3.74
C VAL A 14 -17.07 -0.22 -3.20
N LEU A 15 -17.04 -1.55 -3.27
CA LEU A 15 -18.08 -2.40 -2.71
C LEU A 15 -18.28 -2.13 -1.21
N GLY A 16 -17.17 -2.09 -0.45
CA GLY A 16 -17.22 -1.86 0.99
C GLY A 16 -17.92 -0.57 1.36
N VAL A 17 -17.55 0.53 0.69
CA VAL A 17 -18.07 1.86 0.99
C VAL A 17 -19.49 2.07 0.48
N THR A 18 -19.80 1.58 -0.72
CA THR A 18 -21.08 1.91 -1.38
C THR A 18 -22.22 0.95 -1.08
N ALA A 19 -21.90 -0.30 -0.75
CA ALA A 19 -22.90 -1.34 -0.59
C ALA A 19 -22.90 -2.01 0.79
N LEU A 20 -21.77 -2.06 1.49
CA LEU A 20 -21.67 -2.82 2.76
C LEU A 20 -21.65 -1.92 3.99
N TYR A 21 -21.34 -0.65 3.85
CA TYR A 21 -21.45 0.30 4.96
C TYR A 21 -22.93 0.58 5.27
N PRO A 22 -23.32 0.69 6.56
CA PRO A 22 -24.69 1.00 6.92
C PRO A 22 -25.16 2.33 6.33
N PRO A 23 -26.43 2.47 5.94
CA PRO A 23 -26.97 3.72 5.44
C PRO A 23 -26.72 4.89 6.40
N GLY A 24 -26.31 6.03 5.88
CA GLY A 24 -26.00 7.23 6.66
C GLY A 24 -24.66 7.19 7.44
N ARG A 25 -23.89 6.10 7.31
CA ARG A 25 -22.55 5.97 7.88
C ARG A 25 -21.51 5.81 6.79
N ARG A 26 -20.31 6.34 7.04
CA ARG A 26 -19.19 6.24 6.09
C ARG A 26 -17.90 6.05 6.87
N PRO A 27 -16.89 5.41 6.27
CA PRO A 27 -15.55 5.41 6.82
C PRO A 27 -14.89 6.79 6.61
N ASP A 28 -14.03 7.17 7.54
CA ASP A 28 -13.24 8.41 7.48
C ASP A 28 -11.90 8.20 6.76
N LEU A 29 -11.46 6.96 6.63
CA LEU A 29 -10.19 6.58 6.03
C LEU A 29 -10.29 5.20 5.39
N VAL A 30 -9.70 5.04 4.21
CA VAL A 30 -9.43 3.75 3.59
C VAL A 30 -8.00 3.33 3.92
N ILE A 31 -7.84 2.19 4.59
CA ILE A 31 -6.53 1.59 4.85
C ILE A 31 -6.36 0.37 3.95
N SER A 32 -5.28 0.33 3.18
CA SER A 32 -4.94 -0.77 2.28
C SER A 32 -3.56 -1.34 2.60
N GLY A 33 -3.45 -2.64 2.67
CA GLY A 33 -2.20 -3.35 2.98
C GLY A 33 -2.40 -4.31 4.16
N ILE A 34 -1.35 -4.89 4.68
CA ILE A 34 0.08 -4.58 4.41
C ILE A 34 0.49 -5.33 3.14
N ASN A 35 1.06 -4.61 2.15
CA ASN A 35 1.66 -5.24 0.99
C ASN A 35 3.02 -5.86 1.33
N HIS A 36 3.30 -7.03 0.76
CA HIS A 36 4.62 -7.64 0.84
C HIS A 36 5.54 -7.09 -0.25
N GLY A 37 6.42 -6.20 0.13
CA GLY A 37 7.33 -5.50 -0.75
C GLY A 37 7.05 -3.99 -0.79
N SER A 38 7.98 -3.24 -1.36
CA SER A 38 7.84 -1.80 -1.53
C SER A 38 6.96 -1.48 -2.75
N ASN A 39 6.18 -0.41 -2.64
CA ASN A 39 5.50 0.24 -3.75
C ASN A 39 6.00 1.68 -3.82
N ALA A 40 7.13 1.89 -4.48
CA ALA A 40 7.81 3.17 -4.64
C ALA A 40 8.10 3.43 -6.12
N GLY A 41 8.51 4.64 -6.45
CA GLY A 41 8.87 5.04 -7.80
C GLY A 41 7.76 4.79 -8.84
N ALA A 42 8.16 4.34 -10.02
CA ALA A 42 7.24 4.03 -11.12
C ALA A 42 6.28 2.86 -10.81
N LEU A 43 6.66 1.93 -9.92
CA LEU A 43 5.85 0.77 -9.54
C LEU A 43 4.57 1.17 -8.78
N LEU A 44 4.54 2.36 -8.20
CA LEU A 44 3.37 2.86 -7.48
C LEU A 44 2.10 2.85 -8.35
N ALA A 45 2.23 3.20 -9.64
CA ALA A 45 1.11 3.23 -10.58
C ALA A 45 0.51 1.83 -10.86
N LEU A 46 1.28 0.77 -10.66
CA LEU A 46 0.85 -0.62 -10.88
C LEU A 46 0.42 -1.33 -9.59
N SER A 47 0.52 -0.65 -8.46
CA SER A 47 0.25 -1.24 -7.15
C SER A 47 -1.24 -1.42 -6.89
N GLY A 48 -1.68 -2.66 -6.65
CA GLY A 48 -3.03 -2.96 -6.17
C GLY A 48 -3.30 -2.36 -4.78
N THR A 49 -2.29 -2.29 -3.91
CA THR A 49 -2.40 -1.69 -2.57
C THR A 49 -2.64 -0.19 -2.65
N VAL A 50 -1.86 0.51 -3.46
CA VAL A 50 -2.02 1.97 -3.64
C VAL A 50 -3.32 2.27 -4.38
N SER A 51 -3.66 1.48 -5.40
CA SER A 51 -4.93 1.64 -6.15
C SER A 51 -6.16 1.47 -5.25
N ALA A 52 -6.12 0.56 -4.27
CA ALA A 52 -7.19 0.42 -3.29
C ALA A 52 -7.33 1.66 -2.40
N ALA A 53 -6.22 2.20 -1.90
CA ALA A 53 -6.26 3.45 -1.14
C ALA A 53 -6.76 4.63 -1.99
N LEU A 54 -6.34 4.71 -3.27
CA LEU A 54 -6.81 5.71 -4.24
C LEU A 54 -8.30 5.58 -4.56
N ALA A 55 -8.85 4.37 -4.58
CA ALA A 55 -10.25 4.15 -4.92
C ALA A 55 -11.21 4.94 -4.01
N GLY A 56 -10.90 5.09 -2.73
CA GLY A 56 -11.65 5.93 -1.82
C GLY A 56 -11.65 7.41 -2.20
N THR A 57 -10.57 7.90 -2.80
CA THR A 57 -10.42 9.31 -3.17
C THR A 57 -11.01 9.66 -4.53
N VAL A 58 -11.14 8.67 -5.43
CA VAL A 58 -11.45 8.90 -6.86
C VAL A 58 -12.79 8.28 -7.26
N LEU A 59 -13.12 7.09 -6.74
CA LEU A 59 -14.27 6.31 -7.17
C LEU A 59 -15.46 6.37 -6.21
N VAL A 60 -15.32 7.08 -5.09
CA VAL A 60 -16.35 7.21 -4.05
C VAL A 60 -16.74 8.67 -3.87
N ASP A 61 -18.04 8.94 -3.73
CA ASP A 61 -18.57 10.29 -3.51
C ASP A 61 -19.42 10.36 -2.23
N PRO A 62 -19.14 11.30 -1.33
CA PRO A 62 -17.96 12.16 -1.27
C PRO A 62 -16.66 11.37 -1.09
N PRO A 63 -15.50 11.90 -1.54
CA PRO A 63 -14.25 11.17 -1.48
C PRO A 63 -13.76 10.92 -0.04
N ILE A 64 -13.01 9.84 0.13
CA ILE A 64 -12.44 9.39 1.42
C ILE A 64 -10.92 9.31 1.26
N PRO A 65 -10.12 9.86 2.19
CA PRO A 65 -8.66 9.77 2.11
C PRO A 65 -8.18 8.31 2.25
N GLY A 66 -6.99 8.04 1.73
CA GLY A 66 -6.40 6.71 1.73
C GLY A 66 -5.06 6.63 2.45
N PHE A 67 -4.76 5.45 2.98
CA PHE A 67 -3.49 5.10 3.60
C PHE A 67 -3.04 3.73 3.09
N ALA A 68 -1.99 3.69 2.28
CA ALA A 68 -1.40 2.46 1.76
C ALA A 68 -0.18 2.08 2.60
N VAL A 69 -0.10 0.83 3.04
CA VAL A 69 1.00 0.30 3.87
C VAL A 69 1.71 -0.80 3.12
N ASN A 70 3.03 -0.67 3.03
CA ASN A 70 3.89 -1.63 2.36
C ASN A 70 5.08 -1.96 3.25
N ALA A 71 5.50 -3.22 3.28
CA ALA A 71 6.62 -3.67 4.08
C ALA A 71 7.49 -4.66 3.31
N ALA A 72 8.77 -4.38 3.20
CA ALA A 72 9.72 -5.37 2.77
C ALA A 72 9.86 -6.48 3.83
N ARG A 73 10.21 -7.70 3.40
CA ARG A 73 10.42 -8.82 4.32
C ARG A 73 11.61 -8.54 5.24
N ALA A 74 11.49 -8.94 6.50
CA ALA A 74 12.62 -8.92 7.44
C ALA A 74 13.73 -9.89 6.99
N VAL A 75 13.32 -11.05 6.46
CA VAL A 75 14.23 -12.06 5.88
C VAL A 75 13.72 -12.37 4.47
N ALA A 76 14.47 -11.92 3.46
CA ALA A 76 14.05 -11.95 2.07
C ALA A 76 13.84 -13.37 1.52
N ASP A 77 14.70 -14.30 1.92
CA ASP A 77 14.73 -15.67 1.41
C ASP A 77 13.80 -16.62 2.18
N GLU A 78 13.19 -16.15 3.27
CA GLU A 78 12.22 -16.93 4.02
C GLU A 78 10.79 -16.76 3.46
N PRO A 79 9.90 -17.75 3.70
CA PRO A 79 8.49 -17.62 3.39
C PRO A 79 7.86 -16.38 4.05
N ILE A 80 6.86 -15.80 3.39
CA ILE A 80 6.11 -14.63 3.88
C ILE A 80 5.53 -14.87 5.27
N ASP A 81 5.13 -16.09 5.55
CA ASP A 81 4.51 -16.54 6.80
C ASP A 81 5.50 -17.12 7.81
N SER A 82 6.81 -16.99 7.58
CA SER A 82 7.82 -17.33 8.57
C SER A 82 7.64 -16.51 9.85
N VAL A 83 8.16 -17.02 10.95
CA VAL A 83 8.07 -16.35 12.27
C VAL A 83 8.66 -14.94 12.21
N ALA A 84 9.81 -14.77 11.57
CA ALA A 84 10.47 -13.46 11.45
C ALA A 84 9.65 -12.48 10.60
N ASN A 85 9.14 -12.92 9.44
CA ASN A 85 8.35 -12.08 8.56
C ASN A 85 6.99 -11.72 9.16
N ARG A 86 6.34 -12.64 9.88
CA ARG A 86 5.10 -12.34 10.64
C ARG A 86 5.35 -11.33 11.75
N ALA A 87 6.43 -11.49 12.53
CA ALA A 87 6.77 -10.54 13.57
C ALA A 87 7.02 -9.13 13.03
N GLN A 88 7.63 -9.02 11.84
CA GLN A 88 7.80 -7.76 11.13
C GLN A 88 6.45 -7.15 10.74
N LEU A 89 5.54 -7.93 10.16
CA LEU A 89 4.21 -7.45 9.78
C LEU A 89 3.41 -6.96 10.98
N ASP A 90 3.47 -7.67 12.10
CA ASP A 90 2.82 -7.25 13.35
C ASP A 90 3.40 -5.95 13.90
N ALA A 91 4.72 -5.79 13.82
CA ALA A 91 5.38 -4.55 14.21
C ALA A 91 4.99 -3.38 13.29
N VAL A 92 4.98 -3.60 11.98
CA VAL A 92 4.53 -2.62 10.97
C VAL A 92 3.07 -2.24 11.19
N ALA A 93 2.18 -3.20 11.48
CA ALA A 93 0.77 -2.92 11.74
C ALA A 93 0.59 -2.00 12.95
N ARG A 94 1.32 -2.25 14.04
CA ARG A 94 1.29 -1.40 15.24
C ARG A 94 1.84 0.00 14.95
N ASP A 95 2.97 0.09 14.26
CA ASP A 95 3.59 1.38 13.94
C ASP A 95 2.73 2.20 12.98
N ALA A 96 2.18 1.60 11.93
CA ALA A 96 1.26 2.24 11.00
C ALA A 96 -0.01 2.76 11.71
N THR A 97 -0.54 1.99 12.66
CA THR A 97 -1.67 2.41 13.49
C THR A 97 -1.33 3.64 14.34
N ASN A 98 -0.15 3.63 14.96
CA ASN A 98 0.36 4.76 15.74
C ASN A 98 0.60 6.00 14.85
N LEU A 99 1.14 5.80 13.65
CA LEU A 99 1.34 6.87 12.67
C LEU A 99 0.01 7.52 12.26
N ILE A 100 -1.01 6.73 11.96
CA ILE A 100 -2.35 7.23 11.65
C ILE A 100 -2.93 7.99 12.85
N ALA A 101 -2.83 7.45 14.06
CA ALA A 101 -3.33 8.08 15.28
C ALA A 101 -2.64 9.41 15.57
N ALA A 102 -1.31 9.46 15.44
CA ALA A 102 -0.52 10.67 15.65
C ALA A 102 -0.83 11.77 14.62
N HIS A 103 -1.21 11.37 13.40
CA HIS A 103 -1.46 12.28 12.28
C HIS A 103 -2.95 12.33 11.88
N ARG A 104 -3.85 11.94 12.78
CA ARG A 104 -5.30 11.91 12.49
C ARG A 104 -5.82 13.24 11.92
N ASN A 105 -5.26 14.36 12.37
CA ASN A 105 -5.64 15.69 11.90
C ASN A 105 -5.30 15.94 10.42
N TRP A 106 -4.47 15.12 9.81
CA TRP A 106 -4.23 15.18 8.36
C TRP A 106 -5.43 14.69 7.56
N PHE A 107 -6.23 13.82 8.14
CA PHE A 107 -7.39 13.21 7.51
C PHE A 107 -8.70 13.76 8.06
N CYS A 108 -8.79 13.97 9.38
CA CYS A 108 -10.01 14.38 10.06
C CYS A 108 -9.71 15.48 11.09
N ASP A 109 -10.53 16.53 11.08
CA ASP A 109 -10.53 17.58 12.09
C ASP A 109 -11.97 17.79 12.58
N GLY A 110 -12.17 17.77 13.91
CA GLY A 110 -13.48 17.93 14.52
C GLY A 110 -14.55 16.97 14.00
N GLY A 111 -14.15 15.74 13.59
CA GLY A 111 -15.06 14.76 13.00
C GLY A 111 -15.38 14.98 11.52
N ARG A 112 -14.69 15.90 10.85
CA ARG A 112 -14.83 16.15 9.41
C ARG A 112 -13.57 15.69 8.66
N VAL A 113 -13.77 15.06 7.51
CA VAL A 113 -12.67 14.75 6.59
C VAL A 113 -12.15 16.05 5.99
N VAL A 114 -10.85 16.34 6.21
CA VAL A 114 -10.25 17.62 5.80
C VAL A 114 -9.41 17.51 4.51
N ARG A 115 -8.95 16.31 4.17
CA ARG A 115 -8.14 16.05 2.96
C ARG A 115 -8.67 14.82 2.20
N PRO A 116 -9.89 14.88 1.69
CA PRO A 116 -10.57 13.70 1.16
C PRO A 116 -9.90 13.12 -0.11
N ARG A 117 -9.09 13.92 -0.81
CA ARG A 117 -8.38 13.51 -2.04
C ARG A 117 -6.89 13.28 -1.81
N THR A 118 -6.50 12.87 -0.61
CA THR A 118 -5.11 12.59 -0.24
C THR A 118 -4.92 11.10 0.00
N VAL A 119 -3.84 10.56 -0.52
CA VAL A 119 -3.35 9.22 -0.18
C VAL A 119 -1.93 9.34 0.37
N LEU A 120 -1.70 8.74 1.52
CA LEU A 120 -0.36 8.50 2.03
C LEU A 120 0.04 7.07 1.67
N ASN A 121 1.18 6.94 1.01
CA ASN A 121 1.79 5.65 0.69
C ASN A 121 3.03 5.47 1.56
N VAL A 122 3.01 4.53 2.48
CA VAL A 122 4.08 4.31 3.45
C VAL A 122 4.80 3.01 3.13
N ASN A 123 6.13 3.09 3.02
CA ASN A 123 6.99 1.96 2.76
C ASN A 123 7.93 1.71 3.94
N TYR A 124 7.86 0.51 4.50
CA TYR A 124 8.74 0.04 5.56
C TYR A 124 9.87 -0.81 4.95
N PRO A 125 11.14 -0.47 5.22
CA PRO A 125 12.26 -1.27 4.74
C PRO A 125 12.30 -2.65 5.43
N GLY A 126 13.09 -3.58 4.89
CA GLY A 126 13.32 -4.90 5.47
C GLY A 126 14.21 -4.87 6.71
N LEU A 127 13.87 -4.00 7.66
CA LEU A 127 14.56 -3.82 8.92
C LEU A 127 13.54 -3.92 10.07
N PRO A 128 13.93 -4.43 11.23
CA PRO A 128 13.09 -4.35 12.43
C PRO A 128 12.60 -2.93 12.67
N VAL A 129 11.32 -2.75 12.99
CA VAL A 129 10.73 -1.42 13.25
C VAL A 129 11.50 -0.67 14.35
N SER A 130 12.05 -1.38 15.33
CA SER A 130 12.89 -0.80 16.38
C SER A 130 14.21 -0.17 15.89
N GLN A 131 14.64 -0.49 14.68
CA GLN A 131 15.85 0.09 14.06
C GLN A 131 15.55 1.27 13.13
N LEU A 132 14.28 1.59 12.92
CA LEU A 132 13.89 2.74 12.11
C LEU A 132 14.25 4.04 12.83
N LYS A 133 14.81 4.98 12.08
CA LYS A 133 15.27 6.27 12.61
C LYS A 133 14.23 7.38 12.47
N GLY A 134 13.03 7.04 12.05
CA GLY A 134 11.93 7.97 11.83
C GLY A 134 11.32 7.83 10.45
N THR A 135 10.40 8.74 10.12
CA THR A 135 9.67 8.78 8.85
C THR A 135 10.13 9.99 8.04
N ARG A 136 10.36 9.78 6.75
CA ARG A 136 10.69 10.84 5.79
C ARG A 136 9.57 10.99 4.78
N MET A 137 9.16 12.23 4.51
CA MET A 137 8.29 12.55 3.37
C MET A 137 9.14 12.58 2.11
N THR A 138 8.68 11.88 1.09
CA THR A 138 9.31 11.81 -0.24
C THR A 138 8.30 12.18 -1.31
N ARG A 139 8.77 12.29 -2.55
CA ARG A 139 7.93 12.42 -3.73
C ARG A 139 7.98 11.12 -4.52
N GLN A 140 6.94 10.83 -5.29
CA GLN A 140 6.96 9.70 -6.20
C GLN A 140 8.09 9.86 -7.22
N GLY A 141 8.98 8.89 -7.27
CA GLY A 141 10.01 8.81 -8.29
C GLY A 141 9.48 8.28 -9.63
N SER A 142 10.26 8.46 -10.67
CA SER A 142 9.99 7.93 -12.02
C SER A 142 10.73 6.63 -12.32
N ALA A 143 11.72 6.28 -11.49
CA ALA A 143 12.55 5.10 -11.67
C ALA A 143 11.86 3.83 -11.15
N SER A 144 12.30 2.69 -11.68
CA SER A 144 11.96 1.35 -11.19
C SER A 144 13.22 0.51 -11.13
N ASP A 145 13.43 -0.21 -10.02
CA ASP A 145 14.45 -1.23 -9.89
C ASP A 145 13.96 -2.62 -10.34
N LEU A 146 12.75 -2.68 -10.89
CA LEU A 146 12.11 -3.92 -11.28
C LEU A 146 11.71 -3.88 -12.76
N SER A 147 12.05 -4.96 -13.47
CA SER A 147 11.58 -5.25 -14.82
C SER A 147 10.87 -6.60 -14.84
N ILE A 148 9.84 -6.74 -15.65
CA ILE A 148 9.19 -8.03 -15.91
C ILE A 148 9.66 -8.54 -17.24
N VAL A 149 10.20 -9.76 -17.25
CA VAL A 149 10.56 -10.50 -18.46
C VAL A 149 9.68 -11.73 -18.58
N PHE A 150 9.36 -12.11 -19.80
CA PHE A 150 8.62 -13.33 -20.09
C PHE A 150 9.55 -14.36 -20.71
N GLU A 151 9.58 -15.54 -20.13
CA GLU A 151 10.27 -16.72 -20.67
C GLU A 151 9.22 -17.65 -21.29
N GLN A 152 9.41 -18.03 -22.54
CA GLN A 152 8.53 -18.99 -23.18
C GLN A 152 8.82 -20.39 -22.61
N THR A 153 7.83 -21.04 -22.06
CA THR A 153 7.93 -22.36 -21.42
C THR A 153 7.34 -23.49 -22.29
N ALA A 154 6.43 -23.13 -23.21
CA ALA A 154 5.87 -24.01 -24.23
C ALA A 154 5.40 -23.18 -25.43
N ALA A 155 4.87 -23.83 -26.48
CA ALA A 155 4.50 -23.18 -27.74
C ALA A 155 3.59 -21.96 -27.59
N SER A 156 2.71 -21.94 -26.57
CA SER A 156 1.78 -20.83 -26.25
C SER A 156 1.80 -20.43 -24.78
N GLU A 157 2.78 -20.89 -24.02
CA GLU A 157 2.88 -20.60 -22.58
C GLU A 157 4.10 -19.74 -22.28
N TYR A 158 3.89 -18.73 -21.43
CA TYR A 158 4.94 -17.82 -20.99
C TYR A 158 4.88 -17.70 -19.47
N THR A 159 6.06 -17.75 -18.84
CA THR A 159 6.20 -17.48 -17.40
C THR A 159 6.79 -16.10 -17.20
N ALA A 160 6.11 -15.26 -16.42
CA ALA A 160 6.59 -13.96 -16.02
C ALA A 160 7.63 -14.09 -14.90
N ARG A 161 8.77 -13.43 -15.05
CA ARG A 161 9.79 -13.33 -14.00
C ARG A 161 10.10 -11.87 -13.69
N ALA A 162 10.14 -11.55 -12.42
CA ALA A 162 10.63 -10.28 -11.95
C ALA A 162 12.17 -10.30 -11.97
N ARG A 163 12.78 -9.31 -12.60
CA ARG A 163 14.22 -9.11 -12.65
C ARG A 163 14.56 -7.76 -12.04
N ARG A 164 15.50 -7.73 -11.09
CA ARG A 164 16.07 -6.47 -10.62
C ARG A 164 16.91 -5.85 -11.73
N VAL A 165 16.74 -4.56 -11.91
CA VAL A 165 17.52 -3.71 -12.83
C VAL A 165 18.12 -2.58 -12.02
N GLU A 166 19.19 -2.00 -12.53
CA GLU A 166 19.79 -0.82 -11.93
C GLU A 166 18.81 0.35 -12.10
N ALA A 167 18.31 0.90 -10.99
CA ALA A 167 17.45 2.08 -11.03
C ALA A 167 18.31 3.29 -11.44
N THR A 168 17.86 4.03 -12.43
CA THR A 168 18.45 5.34 -12.72
C THR A 168 18.16 6.26 -11.55
N ASP A 169 19.21 6.85 -10.99
CA ASP A 169 19.18 7.67 -9.78
C ASP A 169 18.28 8.91 -9.98
N ASP A 170 17.15 8.90 -9.31
CA ASP A 170 16.25 10.05 -9.21
C ASP A 170 16.42 10.60 -7.79
N ARG A 171 17.46 11.43 -7.59
CA ARG A 171 18.03 11.81 -6.27
C ARG A 171 17.06 12.50 -5.32
N ASP A 172 15.93 12.97 -5.81
CA ASP A 172 14.90 13.69 -5.04
C ASP A 172 13.63 12.86 -4.84
N SER A 173 13.64 11.59 -5.25
CA SER A 173 12.53 10.66 -5.13
C SER A 173 12.83 9.55 -4.11
N ASP A 174 11.82 8.92 -3.60
CA ASP A 174 11.67 7.81 -2.62
C ASP A 174 12.94 7.18 -2.03
#